data_8b1f99c04a33a9348cc002fea6f99fc6
#
_entry.id   8b1f99c04a33a9348cc002fea6f99fc6
#
_cell.length_a   1.000
_cell.length_b   1.000
_cell.length_c   1.000
_cell.angle_alpha   90.00
_cell.angle_beta   90.00
_cell.angle_gamma   90.00
#
_symmetry.space_group_name_H-M   'P 1'
#
loop_
_entity.id
_entity.type
_entity.pdbx_description
1 polymer ?
#
loop_
_entity_poly.entity_id
_entity_poly.type
_entity_poly.pdbx_seq_one_letter_code
_entity_poly.pdbx_strand_id
1 'polypeptide(L)'
;MNICHISVICVQQKKRAMKQKFDIIQSTCIPIQIDNCNTDLIIPARYLASTTRDPKFFGDAFMHDLRYNADGKPVADFVMNRPEYSETPRQGVHEIIIGGQNWGSGSSREHAAWAIAGYGVRVVISSSFADIHRNNLLNCFVLPVIVSREFQQELFDTVSANPQAEVKVDVPNQTVTNLATGHSETFEINGYKKYCLMNALDDIDFLLENKEKIEKFEKETQPNPPCEGGN
;
A
#
# COMPACT_ATOMS: atom_id res chain seq x y z
N MET A 1 -35.78 -10.06 5.72
CA MET A 1 -34.54 -10.84 5.91
C MET A 1 -33.76 -10.82 4.60
N ASN A 2 -32.50 -10.44 4.52
CA ASN A 2 -31.55 -10.59 3.39
C ASN A 2 -30.87 -9.36 2.75
N ILE A 3 -31.07 -8.15 3.24
CA ILE A 3 -30.29 -7.00 2.70
C ILE A 3 -28.88 -6.94 3.35
N CYS A 4 -28.75 -7.37 4.61
CA CYS A 4 -27.49 -7.31 5.35
C CYS A 4 -26.47 -8.39 4.89
N HIS A 5 -26.92 -9.56 4.44
CA HIS A 5 -26.03 -10.64 3.98
C HIS A 5 -25.41 -10.37 2.61
N ILE A 6 -26.16 -9.76 1.70
CA ILE A 6 -25.69 -9.42 0.35
C ILE A 6 -24.61 -8.34 0.37
N SER A 7 -24.77 -7.33 1.25
CA SER A 7 -23.76 -6.27 1.39
C SER A 7 -22.44 -6.76 1.99
N VAL A 8 -22.48 -7.68 2.96
CA VAL A 8 -21.28 -8.28 3.57
C VAL A 8 -20.54 -9.16 2.57
N ILE A 9 -21.24 -9.99 1.80
CA ILE A 9 -20.65 -10.86 0.78
C ILE A 9 -20.02 -10.00 -0.35
N CYS A 10 -20.69 -8.96 -0.79
CA CYS A 10 -20.19 -8.07 -1.83
C CYS A 10 -18.93 -7.30 -1.38
N VAL A 11 -18.87 -6.86 -0.11
CA VAL A 11 -17.69 -6.22 0.49
C VAL A 11 -16.52 -7.19 0.62
N GLN A 12 -16.79 -8.45 1.01
CA GLN A 12 -15.76 -9.49 1.09
C GLN A 12 -15.22 -9.87 -0.30
N GLN A 13 -16.06 -9.97 -1.32
CA GLN A 13 -15.62 -10.27 -2.69
C GLN A 13 -14.80 -9.15 -3.30
N LYS A 14 -15.13 -7.86 -3.05
CA LYS A 14 -14.35 -6.71 -3.53
C LYS A 14 -13.01 -6.56 -2.81
N LYS A 15 -12.93 -6.87 -1.50
CA LYS A 15 -11.64 -6.95 -0.79
C LYS A 15 -10.74 -8.06 -1.37
N ARG A 16 -11.31 -9.18 -1.81
CA ARG A 16 -10.56 -10.29 -2.43
C ARG A 16 -9.88 -9.89 -3.74
N ALA A 17 -10.43 -8.98 -4.52
CA ALA A 17 -9.86 -8.52 -5.79
C ALA A 17 -8.55 -7.72 -5.63
N MET A 18 -8.26 -7.16 -4.45
CA MET A 18 -7.01 -6.45 -4.14
C MET A 18 -5.96 -7.35 -3.46
N LYS A 19 -6.34 -8.53 -3.00
CA LYS A 19 -5.43 -9.45 -2.30
C LYS A 19 -4.62 -10.25 -3.32
N GLN A 20 -3.40 -9.81 -3.58
CA GLN A 20 -2.44 -10.55 -4.39
C GLN A 20 -1.31 -11.03 -3.50
N LYS A 21 -0.80 -12.24 -3.76
CA LYS A 21 0.38 -12.76 -3.07
C LYS A 21 1.60 -11.94 -3.42
N PHE A 22 2.40 -11.68 -2.41
CA PHE A 22 3.70 -11.04 -2.55
C PHE A 22 4.78 -12.12 -2.55
N ASP A 23 5.53 -12.16 -3.61
CA ASP A 23 6.73 -12.98 -3.76
C ASP A 23 7.84 -12.10 -4.30
N ILE A 24 8.15 -12.21 -5.58
CA ILE A 24 9.05 -11.29 -6.28
C ILE A 24 8.19 -10.32 -7.10
N ILE A 25 8.40 -9.02 -6.90
CA ILE A 25 7.78 -7.96 -7.70
C ILE A 25 8.88 -7.31 -8.50
N GLN A 26 8.81 -7.40 -9.81
CA GLN A 26 9.71 -6.74 -10.73
C GLN A 26 8.89 -5.84 -11.64
N SER A 27 9.15 -4.55 -11.61
CA SER A 27 8.36 -3.56 -12.34
C SER A 27 9.16 -2.29 -12.59
N THR A 28 8.74 -1.54 -13.59
CA THR A 28 9.10 -0.14 -13.74
C THR A 28 8.50 0.69 -12.61
N CYS A 29 9.01 1.90 -12.39
CA CYS A 29 8.67 2.72 -11.23
C CYS A 29 8.08 4.08 -11.62
N ILE A 30 7.22 4.63 -10.75
CA ILE A 30 6.77 6.03 -10.83
C ILE A 30 7.60 6.85 -9.83
N PRO A 31 8.48 7.78 -10.26
CA PRO A 31 9.29 8.59 -9.36
C PRO A 31 8.50 9.82 -8.88
N ILE A 32 7.94 9.76 -7.67
CA ILE A 32 7.24 10.87 -7.04
C ILE A 32 8.18 11.55 -6.05
N GLN A 33 9.04 12.41 -6.54
CA GLN A 33 10.09 13.10 -5.77
C GLN A 33 9.53 14.27 -4.96
N ILE A 34 8.62 13.97 -4.01
CA ILE A 34 8.01 14.93 -3.10
C ILE A 34 8.34 14.51 -1.67
N ASP A 35 9.21 15.29 -0.99
CA ASP A 35 9.47 15.11 0.42
C ASP A 35 8.27 15.57 1.27
N ASN A 36 8.06 14.93 2.41
CA ASN A 36 6.91 15.17 3.28
C ASN A 36 5.56 15.06 2.54
N CYS A 37 5.48 14.17 1.55
CA CYS A 37 4.24 13.91 0.83
C CYS A 37 3.17 13.50 1.82
N ASN A 38 2.29 14.44 2.16
CA ASN A 38 1.28 14.23 3.18
C ASN A 38 0.03 13.54 2.62
N THR A 39 -0.82 13.07 3.52
CA THR A 39 -2.03 12.34 3.15
C THR A 39 -3.05 13.18 2.40
N ASP A 40 -3.02 14.53 2.51
CA ASP A 40 -3.88 15.43 1.71
C ASP A 40 -3.42 15.52 0.26
N LEU A 41 -2.10 15.44 0.01
CA LEU A 41 -1.55 15.35 -1.34
C LEU A 41 -1.88 13.98 -1.97
N ILE A 42 -1.82 12.90 -1.17
CA ILE A 42 -2.12 11.54 -1.63
C ILE A 42 -3.61 11.40 -1.98
N ILE A 43 -4.50 11.90 -1.13
CA ILE A 43 -5.95 11.92 -1.38
C ILE A 43 -6.58 13.20 -0.84
N PRO A 44 -7.12 14.08 -1.70
CA PRO A 44 -7.78 15.30 -1.25
C PRO A 44 -8.99 15.03 -0.35
N ALA A 45 -9.17 15.88 0.68
CA ALA A 45 -10.17 15.70 1.74
C ALA A 45 -11.60 15.50 1.23
N ARG A 46 -11.96 16.07 0.08
CA ARG A 46 -13.30 15.93 -0.51
C ARG A 46 -13.70 14.50 -0.88
N TYR A 47 -12.71 13.61 -1.08
CA TYR A 47 -12.97 12.20 -1.39
C TYR A 47 -13.24 11.35 -0.13
N LEU A 48 -12.94 11.86 1.07
CA LEU A 48 -13.10 11.14 2.33
C LEU A 48 -14.56 10.98 2.76
N ALA A 49 -15.43 11.90 2.35
CA ALA A 49 -16.88 11.86 2.67
C ALA A 49 -17.64 10.80 1.85
N SER A 50 -16.98 10.11 0.92
CA SER A 50 -17.64 9.11 0.09
C SER A 50 -17.98 7.86 0.89
N THR A 51 -19.19 7.34 0.71
CA THR A 51 -19.66 6.08 1.29
C THR A 51 -19.25 4.86 0.46
N THR A 52 -18.71 5.07 -0.74
CA THR A 52 -18.23 3.97 -1.60
C THR A 52 -17.00 3.30 -1.01
N ARG A 53 -16.85 2.02 -1.30
CA ARG A 53 -15.64 1.24 -1.07
C ARG A 53 -15.04 0.72 -2.38
N ASP A 54 -15.39 1.36 -3.49
CA ASP A 54 -14.88 0.97 -4.79
C ASP A 54 -13.39 1.34 -4.94
N PRO A 55 -12.49 0.36 -5.13
CA PRO A 55 -11.06 0.61 -5.34
C PRO A 55 -10.78 1.55 -6.51
N LYS A 56 -11.59 1.48 -7.57
CA LYS A 56 -11.42 2.36 -8.73
C LYS A 56 -11.64 3.83 -8.34
N PHE A 57 -12.67 4.13 -7.56
CA PHE A 57 -12.96 5.48 -7.10
C PHE A 57 -11.77 6.08 -6.34
N PHE A 58 -11.20 5.33 -5.40
CA PHE A 58 -10.04 5.81 -4.62
C PHE A 58 -8.78 5.91 -5.46
N GLY A 59 -8.55 4.97 -6.37
CA GLY A 59 -7.42 5.03 -7.30
C GLY A 59 -7.49 6.21 -8.26
N ASP A 60 -8.68 6.58 -8.72
CA ASP A 60 -8.87 7.76 -9.57
C ASP A 60 -8.64 9.06 -8.75
N ALA A 61 -8.89 9.03 -7.43
CA ALA A 61 -8.61 10.13 -6.51
C ALA A 61 -7.13 10.25 -6.09
N PHE A 62 -6.29 9.23 -6.40
CA PHE A 62 -4.86 9.24 -6.04
C PHE A 62 -4.14 10.42 -6.67
N MET A 63 -3.57 11.28 -5.83
CA MET A 63 -2.87 12.52 -6.20
C MET A 63 -3.66 13.44 -7.12
N HIS A 64 -5.00 13.44 -6.99
CA HIS A 64 -5.88 14.12 -7.92
C HIS A 64 -5.53 15.61 -8.12
N ASP A 65 -5.24 16.35 -7.05
CA ASP A 65 -4.98 17.80 -7.13
C ASP A 65 -3.59 18.15 -7.68
N LEU A 66 -2.70 17.17 -7.78
CA LEU A 66 -1.44 17.28 -8.49
C LEU A 66 -1.56 16.84 -9.95
N ARG A 67 -2.46 15.88 -10.21
CA ARG A 67 -2.68 15.32 -11.55
C ARG A 67 -3.59 16.18 -12.42
N TYR A 68 -4.51 16.93 -11.80
CA TYR A 68 -5.51 17.70 -12.53
C TYR A 68 -5.60 19.13 -11.98
N ASN A 69 -5.80 20.09 -12.87
CA ASN A 69 -6.06 21.47 -12.49
C ASN A 69 -7.55 21.69 -12.08
N ALA A 70 -7.89 22.92 -11.70
CA ALA A 70 -9.26 23.28 -11.30
C ALA A 70 -10.32 23.04 -12.38
N ASP A 71 -9.94 23.04 -13.65
CA ASP A 71 -10.83 22.76 -14.79
C ASP A 71 -10.94 21.26 -15.08
N GLY A 72 -10.29 20.39 -14.30
CA GLY A 72 -10.25 18.96 -14.49
C GLY A 72 -9.33 18.50 -15.63
N LYS A 73 -8.47 19.39 -16.16
CA LYS A 73 -7.50 19.04 -17.20
C LYS A 73 -6.22 18.49 -16.58
N PRO A 74 -5.60 17.48 -17.23
CA PRO A 74 -4.33 16.95 -16.75
C PRO A 74 -3.24 18.02 -16.70
N VAL A 75 -2.46 18.04 -15.61
CA VAL A 75 -1.25 18.83 -15.45
C VAL A 75 -0.10 18.07 -16.13
N ALA A 76 0.29 18.48 -17.33
CA ALA A 76 1.24 17.74 -18.16
C ALA A 76 2.62 17.53 -17.52
N ASP A 77 3.07 18.49 -16.72
CA ASP A 77 4.38 18.43 -16.05
C ASP A 77 4.42 17.48 -14.85
N PHE A 78 3.26 17.09 -14.32
CA PHE A 78 3.23 16.15 -13.20
C PHE A 78 3.60 14.75 -13.67
N VAL A 79 4.52 14.10 -12.96
CA VAL A 79 5.15 12.84 -13.39
C VAL A 79 4.15 11.78 -13.83
N MET A 80 3.05 11.57 -13.10
CA MET A 80 2.06 10.54 -13.40
C MET A 80 1.24 10.81 -14.69
N ASN A 81 1.30 12.03 -15.23
CA ASN A 81 0.59 12.41 -16.46
C ASN A 81 1.53 12.44 -17.69
N ARG A 82 2.82 12.25 -17.49
CA ARG A 82 3.79 12.17 -18.59
C ARG A 82 3.57 10.89 -19.39
N PRO A 83 3.82 10.90 -20.69
CA PRO A 83 3.60 9.72 -21.56
C PRO A 83 4.29 8.46 -21.05
N GLU A 84 5.49 8.58 -20.44
CA GLU A 84 6.31 7.48 -19.93
C GLU A 84 5.65 6.75 -18.74
N TYR A 85 4.74 7.42 -18.03
CA TYR A 85 4.06 6.92 -16.84
C TYR A 85 2.52 6.92 -17.00
N SER A 86 2.02 7.09 -18.23
CA SER A 86 0.58 7.19 -18.51
C SER A 86 -0.17 5.85 -18.33
N GLU A 87 0.54 4.73 -18.45
CA GLU A 87 -0.01 3.43 -18.14
C GLU A 87 -0.13 3.25 -16.63
N THR A 88 -1.21 2.66 -16.18
CA THR A 88 -1.47 2.51 -14.76
C THR A 88 -0.99 1.15 -14.25
N PRO A 89 -0.63 1.02 -12.97
CA PRO A 89 -0.26 -0.25 -12.36
C PRO A 89 -1.31 -1.36 -12.53
N ARG A 90 -2.58 -1.00 -12.72
CA ARG A 90 -3.65 -1.96 -13.04
C ARG A 90 -3.45 -2.68 -14.36
N GLN A 91 -2.58 -2.17 -15.23
CA GLN A 91 -2.19 -2.77 -16.51
C GLN A 91 -0.95 -3.67 -16.36
N GLY A 92 -0.43 -3.84 -15.14
CA GLY A 92 0.73 -4.68 -14.85
C GLY A 92 2.08 -3.99 -15.07
N VAL A 93 2.09 -2.66 -15.17
CA VAL A 93 3.30 -1.83 -15.28
C VAL A 93 3.31 -0.78 -14.17
N HIS A 94 4.49 -0.26 -13.81
CA HIS A 94 4.64 0.79 -12.78
C HIS A 94 4.02 0.43 -11.41
N GLU A 95 4.09 -0.85 -11.02
CA GLU A 95 3.55 -1.31 -9.73
C GLU A 95 4.32 -0.77 -8.51
N ILE A 96 5.42 -0.06 -8.74
CA ILE A 96 6.32 0.48 -7.72
C ILE A 96 6.33 2.01 -7.78
N ILE A 97 6.14 2.66 -6.63
CA ILE A 97 6.40 4.10 -6.46
C ILE A 97 7.73 4.27 -5.75
N ILE A 98 8.58 5.16 -6.26
CA ILE A 98 9.69 5.73 -5.51
C ILE A 98 9.19 7.07 -4.98
N GLY A 99 8.94 7.14 -3.66
CA GLY A 99 8.47 8.34 -2.98
C GLY A 99 9.60 9.15 -2.36
N GLY A 100 9.39 10.43 -2.11
CA GLY A 100 10.30 11.27 -1.33
C GLY A 100 10.34 10.85 0.15
N GLN A 101 11.19 11.52 0.93
CA GLN A 101 11.34 11.28 2.37
C GLN A 101 10.05 11.59 3.13
N ASN A 102 9.82 10.90 4.27
CA ASN A 102 8.68 11.10 5.17
C ASN A 102 7.33 10.96 4.44
N TRP A 103 7.21 9.87 3.69
CA TRP A 103 6.02 9.57 2.89
C TRP A 103 4.80 9.28 3.77
N GLY A 104 3.67 9.88 3.41
CA GLY A 104 2.40 9.69 4.12
C GLY A 104 2.30 10.47 5.43
N SER A 105 3.05 11.56 5.58
CA SER A 105 2.96 12.48 6.73
C SER A 105 1.57 13.11 6.87
N GLY A 106 1.33 13.79 7.99
CA GLY A 106 0.06 14.50 8.24
C GLY A 106 -0.99 13.63 8.93
N SER A 107 -2.25 13.80 8.55
CA SER A 107 -3.39 13.14 9.21
C SER A 107 -3.41 11.63 8.98
N SER A 108 -3.83 10.89 10.03
CA SER A 108 -4.02 9.43 9.97
C SER A 108 -5.23 9.07 9.10
N ARG A 109 -5.03 8.96 7.77
CA ARG A 109 -6.09 8.64 6.81
C ARG A 109 -5.84 7.31 6.14
N GLU A 110 -6.62 6.31 6.50
CA GLU A 110 -6.59 5.00 5.83
C GLU A 110 -6.93 5.12 4.32
N HIS A 111 -7.79 6.10 3.97
CA HIS A 111 -8.15 6.40 2.58
C HIS A 111 -6.95 6.71 1.69
N ALA A 112 -5.85 7.26 2.23
CA ALA A 112 -4.63 7.49 1.47
C ALA A 112 -4.00 6.16 1.02
N ALA A 113 -4.00 5.15 1.88
CA ALA A 113 -3.55 3.80 1.51
C ALA A 113 -4.53 3.12 0.52
N TRP A 114 -5.84 3.36 0.67
CA TRP A 114 -6.84 2.88 -0.30
C TRP A 114 -6.64 3.51 -1.69
N ALA A 115 -6.27 4.79 -1.75
CA ALA A 115 -6.00 5.48 -3.01
C ALA A 115 -4.79 4.87 -3.74
N ILE A 116 -3.69 4.63 -3.02
CA ILE A 116 -2.48 3.99 -3.56
C ILE A 116 -2.80 2.57 -4.05
N ALA A 117 -3.41 1.74 -3.20
CA ALA A 117 -3.80 0.38 -3.55
C ALA A 117 -4.83 0.35 -4.69
N GLY A 118 -5.81 1.24 -4.64
CA GLY A 118 -6.85 1.39 -5.67
C GLY A 118 -6.30 1.87 -7.01
N TYR A 119 -5.19 2.61 -7.05
CA TYR A 119 -4.48 2.95 -8.28
C TYR A 119 -3.78 1.72 -8.88
N GLY A 120 -3.47 0.71 -8.06
CA GLY A 120 -2.86 -0.55 -8.46
C GLY A 120 -1.40 -0.69 -8.01
N VAL A 121 -0.89 0.26 -7.25
CA VAL A 121 0.47 0.22 -6.69
C VAL A 121 0.57 -0.89 -5.65
N ARG A 122 1.64 -1.67 -5.73
CA ARG A 122 1.94 -2.78 -4.83
C ARG A 122 3.08 -2.46 -3.86
N VAL A 123 4.00 -1.59 -4.26
CA VAL A 123 5.18 -1.24 -3.46
C VAL A 123 5.37 0.26 -3.45
N VAL A 124 5.68 0.82 -2.30
CA VAL A 124 6.18 2.19 -2.15
C VAL A 124 7.57 2.11 -1.52
N ILE A 125 8.58 2.64 -2.20
CA ILE A 125 9.97 2.73 -1.72
C ILE A 125 10.21 4.16 -1.28
N SER A 126 10.73 4.35 -0.08
CA SER A 126 11.10 5.66 0.47
C SER A 126 12.18 5.52 1.53
N SER A 127 12.93 6.58 1.82
CA SER A 127 13.90 6.56 2.92
C SER A 127 13.24 6.66 4.31
N SER A 128 11.98 7.10 4.38
CA SER A 128 11.18 7.07 5.62
C SER A 128 9.69 7.23 5.36
N PHE A 129 8.88 6.75 6.29
CA PHE A 129 7.42 6.83 6.27
C PHE A 129 6.91 7.38 7.60
N ALA A 130 5.73 8.03 7.56
CA ALA A 130 4.96 8.21 8.76
C ALA A 130 4.42 6.87 9.27
N ASP A 131 4.58 6.57 10.57
CA ASP A 131 4.31 5.25 11.16
C ASP A 131 2.88 4.75 10.89
N ILE A 132 1.89 5.61 11.08
CA ILE A 132 0.49 5.25 10.87
C ILE A 132 0.24 4.92 9.40
N HIS A 133 0.78 5.72 8.47
CA HIS A 133 0.60 5.49 7.04
C HIS A 133 1.29 4.19 6.60
N ARG A 134 2.49 3.90 7.13
CA ARG A 134 3.20 2.63 6.90
C ARG A 134 2.33 1.42 7.27
N ASN A 135 1.67 1.47 8.42
CA ASN A 135 0.78 0.40 8.85
C ASN A 135 -0.49 0.30 7.98
N ASN A 136 -1.07 1.44 7.59
CA ASN A 136 -2.24 1.48 6.71
C ASN A 136 -1.91 0.89 5.32
N LEU A 137 -0.72 1.15 4.77
CA LEU A 137 -0.27 0.53 3.52
C LEU A 137 -0.25 -1.00 3.62
N LEU A 138 0.37 -1.55 4.68
CA LEU A 138 0.41 -3.01 4.89
C LEU A 138 -0.99 -3.62 5.01
N ASN A 139 -1.92 -2.93 5.67
CA ASN A 139 -3.31 -3.38 5.80
C ASN A 139 -4.09 -3.33 4.46
N CYS A 140 -3.60 -2.55 3.50
CA CYS A 140 -4.16 -2.41 2.16
C CYS A 140 -3.42 -3.22 1.09
N PHE A 141 -2.55 -4.16 1.49
CA PHE A 141 -1.73 -4.94 0.56
C PHE A 141 -0.83 -4.06 -0.33
N VAL A 142 -0.25 -3.02 0.25
CA VAL A 142 0.84 -2.24 -0.32
C VAL A 142 2.06 -2.39 0.58
N LEU A 143 3.19 -2.79 0.02
CA LEU A 143 4.43 -3.00 0.77
C LEU A 143 5.22 -1.68 0.86
N PRO A 144 5.38 -1.09 2.06
CA PRO A 144 6.32 0.01 2.27
C PRO A 144 7.74 -0.55 2.44
N VAL A 145 8.66 -0.15 1.58
CA VAL A 145 10.08 -0.52 1.61
C VAL A 145 10.90 0.68 2.03
N ILE A 146 11.58 0.57 3.17
CA ILE A 146 12.50 1.60 3.67
C ILE A 146 13.90 1.26 3.18
N VAL A 147 14.56 2.24 2.55
CA VAL A 147 15.92 2.16 2.03
C VAL A 147 16.76 3.33 2.53
N SER A 148 18.08 3.28 2.32
CA SER A 148 18.95 4.43 2.56
C SER A 148 18.59 5.62 1.66
N ARG A 149 18.96 6.83 2.06
CA ARG A 149 18.78 8.01 1.20
C ARG A 149 19.61 7.93 -0.07
N GLU A 150 20.78 7.36 0.04
CA GLU A 150 21.72 7.15 -1.05
C GLU A 150 21.11 6.23 -2.11
N PHE A 151 20.54 5.11 -1.70
CA PHE A 151 19.87 4.18 -2.60
C PHE A 151 18.57 4.76 -3.18
N GLN A 152 17.81 5.50 -2.39
CA GLN A 152 16.64 6.22 -2.87
C GLN A 152 16.99 7.22 -3.98
N GLN A 153 18.07 8.00 -3.78
CA GLN A 153 18.54 8.95 -4.80
C GLN A 153 19.03 8.22 -6.05
N GLU A 154 19.78 7.13 -5.89
CA GLU A 154 20.19 6.28 -7.03
C GLU A 154 18.99 5.80 -7.84
N LEU A 155 17.92 5.36 -7.18
CA LEU A 155 16.70 4.94 -7.86
C LEU A 155 16.05 6.11 -8.63
N PHE A 156 15.98 7.31 -8.03
CA PHE A 156 15.46 8.49 -8.72
C PHE A 156 16.28 8.84 -9.95
N ASP A 157 17.61 8.83 -9.84
CA ASP A 157 18.52 9.15 -10.95
C ASP A 157 18.39 8.10 -12.06
N THR A 158 18.32 6.81 -11.70
CA THR A 158 18.16 5.70 -12.65
C THR A 158 16.86 5.82 -13.44
N VAL A 159 15.72 6.03 -12.77
CA VAL A 159 14.41 6.09 -13.43
C VAL A 159 14.25 7.41 -14.20
N SER A 160 14.87 8.50 -13.75
CA SER A 160 14.89 9.77 -14.50
C SER A 160 15.68 9.66 -15.80
N ALA A 161 16.79 8.94 -15.78
CA ALA A 161 17.60 8.66 -16.99
C ALA A 161 16.95 7.65 -17.92
N ASN A 162 16.26 6.65 -17.38
CA ASN A 162 15.56 5.60 -18.13
C ASN A 162 14.24 5.22 -17.45
N PRO A 163 13.10 5.77 -17.88
CA PRO A 163 11.77 5.43 -17.32
C PRO A 163 11.39 3.94 -17.43
N GLN A 164 12.07 3.18 -18.28
CA GLN A 164 11.86 1.73 -18.42
C GLN A 164 12.78 0.90 -17.49
N ALA A 165 13.60 1.56 -16.68
CA ALA A 165 14.41 0.86 -15.70
C ALA A 165 13.50 0.16 -14.67
N GLU A 166 13.81 -1.09 -14.39
CA GLU A 166 13.04 -1.92 -13.46
C GLU A 166 13.74 -2.01 -12.11
N VAL A 167 12.92 -2.13 -11.08
CA VAL A 167 13.32 -2.45 -9.71
C VAL A 167 12.72 -3.79 -9.34
N LYS A 168 13.53 -4.64 -8.72
CA LYS A 168 13.11 -5.94 -8.18
C LYS A 168 12.98 -5.84 -6.66
N VAL A 169 11.83 -6.23 -6.14
CA VAL A 169 11.57 -6.37 -4.70
C VAL A 169 11.31 -7.84 -4.39
N ASP A 170 12.20 -8.45 -3.65
CA ASP A 170 12.15 -9.85 -3.25
C ASP A 170 11.68 -9.93 -1.79
N VAL A 171 10.41 -10.23 -1.60
CA VAL A 171 9.78 -10.22 -0.26
C VAL A 171 10.26 -11.39 0.60
N PRO A 172 10.40 -12.63 0.09
CA PRO A 172 11.01 -13.72 0.83
C PRO A 172 12.38 -13.40 1.40
N ASN A 173 13.27 -12.81 0.58
CA ASN A 173 14.64 -12.49 0.96
C ASN A 173 14.77 -11.07 1.56
N GLN A 174 13.70 -10.27 1.54
CA GLN A 174 13.68 -8.89 2.03
C GLN A 174 14.77 -8.03 1.39
N THR A 175 14.92 -8.11 0.06
CA THR A 175 15.87 -7.32 -0.70
C THR A 175 15.16 -6.48 -1.78
N VAL A 176 15.69 -5.31 -2.03
CA VAL A 176 15.32 -4.44 -3.14
C VAL A 176 16.54 -4.20 -4.01
N THR A 177 16.42 -4.38 -5.31
CA THR A 177 17.53 -4.32 -6.27
C THR A 177 17.20 -3.35 -7.39
N ASN A 178 18.08 -2.40 -7.65
CA ASN A 178 18.09 -1.61 -8.87
C ASN A 178 18.67 -2.48 -9.99
N LEU A 179 17.86 -2.94 -10.92
CA LEU A 179 18.31 -3.86 -11.97
C LEU A 179 19.23 -3.20 -13.01
N ALA A 180 19.21 -1.86 -13.11
CA ALA A 180 20.09 -1.15 -14.03
C ALA A 180 21.55 -1.09 -13.52
N THR A 181 21.75 -0.98 -12.21
CA THR A 181 23.09 -0.88 -11.58
C THR A 181 23.54 -2.20 -10.95
N GLY A 182 22.60 -3.08 -10.62
CA GLY A 182 22.83 -4.30 -9.84
C GLY A 182 22.97 -4.05 -8.33
N HIS A 183 22.87 -2.80 -7.88
CA HIS A 183 22.93 -2.46 -6.46
C HIS A 183 21.67 -2.96 -5.72
N SER A 184 21.87 -3.51 -4.53
CA SER A 184 20.79 -4.07 -3.70
C SER A 184 20.92 -3.63 -2.26
N GLU A 185 19.77 -3.37 -1.64
CA GLU A 185 19.67 -3.17 -0.19
C GLU A 185 18.67 -4.15 0.44
N THR A 186 18.80 -4.36 1.75
CA THR A 186 17.84 -5.12 2.54
C THR A 186 16.83 -4.19 3.18
N PHE A 187 15.60 -4.67 3.37
CA PHE A 187 14.57 -3.93 4.09
C PHE A 187 13.94 -4.77 5.19
N GLU A 188 13.40 -4.10 6.19
CA GLU A 188 12.75 -4.76 7.33
C GLU A 188 11.23 -4.77 7.18
N ILE A 189 10.64 -5.92 7.44
CA ILE A 189 9.20 -6.11 7.57
C ILE A 189 8.90 -7.01 8.77
N ASN A 190 7.85 -6.69 9.53
CA ASN A 190 7.39 -7.55 10.60
C ASN A 190 7.01 -8.95 10.07
N GLY A 191 7.47 -10.00 10.74
CA GLY A 191 7.28 -11.40 10.31
C GLY A 191 5.80 -11.80 10.11
N TYR A 192 4.89 -11.31 10.97
CA TYR A 192 3.45 -11.51 10.81
C TYR A 192 2.93 -10.85 9.54
N LYS A 193 3.25 -9.57 9.29
CA LYS A 193 2.81 -8.86 8.08
C LYS A 193 3.43 -9.45 6.81
N LYS A 194 4.70 -9.91 6.88
CA LYS A 194 5.33 -10.66 5.79
C LYS A 194 4.55 -11.92 5.44
N TYR A 195 4.21 -12.73 6.46
CA TYR A 195 3.41 -13.94 6.28
C TYR A 195 2.06 -13.62 5.64
N CYS A 196 1.35 -12.60 6.14
CA CYS A 196 0.07 -12.16 5.61
C CYS A 196 0.16 -11.74 4.14
N LEU A 197 1.14 -10.91 3.77
CA LEU A 197 1.36 -10.48 2.38
C LEU A 197 1.70 -11.65 1.45
N MET A 198 2.60 -12.54 1.86
CA MET A 198 3.01 -13.70 1.04
C MET A 198 1.87 -14.70 0.82
N ASN A 199 0.90 -14.77 1.74
CA ASN A 199 -0.24 -15.68 1.63
C ASN A 199 -1.55 -15.00 1.21
N ALA A 200 -1.52 -13.68 0.93
CA ALA A 200 -2.69 -12.86 0.60
C ALA A 200 -3.79 -12.93 1.69
N LEU A 201 -3.38 -12.92 2.96
CA LEU A 201 -4.26 -12.96 4.13
C LEU A 201 -4.42 -11.56 4.73
N ASP A 202 -5.64 -11.17 5.05
CA ASP A 202 -5.86 -10.06 5.98
C ASP A 202 -5.85 -10.55 7.43
N ASP A 203 -5.96 -9.62 8.39
CA ASP A 203 -5.91 -9.96 9.81
C ASP A 203 -7.05 -10.93 10.22
N ILE A 204 -8.20 -10.85 9.56
CA ILE A 204 -9.34 -11.75 9.80
C ILE A 204 -9.05 -13.14 9.23
N ASP A 205 -8.54 -13.22 8.00
CA ASP A 205 -8.17 -14.49 7.38
C ASP A 205 -7.13 -15.23 8.23
N PHE A 206 -6.14 -14.50 8.74
CA PHE A 206 -5.11 -15.05 9.63
C PHE A 206 -5.71 -15.61 10.94
N LEU A 207 -6.66 -14.90 11.55
CA LEU A 207 -7.36 -15.39 12.74
C LEU A 207 -8.18 -16.65 12.43
N LEU A 208 -8.85 -16.69 11.28
CA LEU A 208 -9.62 -17.86 10.84
C LEU A 208 -8.73 -19.09 10.60
N GLU A 209 -7.54 -18.92 10.01
CA GLU A 209 -6.56 -19.99 9.85
C GLU A 209 -6.07 -20.55 11.21
N ASN A 210 -6.03 -19.73 12.24
CA ASN A 210 -5.59 -20.12 13.58
C ASN A 210 -6.76 -20.47 14.52
N LYS A 211 -7.99 -20.55 14.02
CA LYS A 211 -9.21 -20.75 14.84
C LYS A 211 -9.10 -21.94 15.78
N GLU A 212 -8.63 -23.09 15.29
CA GLU A 212 -8.48 -24.31 16.12
C GLU A 212 -7.51 -24.10 17.29
N LYS A 213 -6.42 -23.35 17.06
CA LYS A 213 -5.45 -23.03 18.13
C LYS A 213 -6.06 -22.08 19.16
N ILE A 214 -6.87 -21.11 18.70
CA ILE A 214 -7.58 -20.16 19.56
C ILE A 214 -8.59 -20.91 20.42
N GLU A 215 -9.43 -21.75 19.83
CA GLU A 215 -10.41 -22.56 20.55
C GLU A 215 -9.78 -23.54 21.55
N LYS A 216 -8.61 -24.10 21.22
CA LYS A 216 -7.83 -24.93 22.13
C LYS A 216 -7.34 -24.11 23.32
N PHE A 217 -6.76 -22.94 23.08
CA PHE A 217 -6.29 -22.04 24.13
C PHE A 217 -7.42 -21.60 25.05
N GLU A 218 -8.58 -21.22 24.50
CA GLU A 218 -9.76 -20.85 25.29
C GLU A 218 -10.26 -21.99 26.19
N LYS A 219 -10.21 -23.24 25.72
CA LYS A 219 -10.59 -24.42 26.52
C LYS A 219 -9.59 -24.76 27.62
N GLU A 220 -8.29 -24.50 27.37
CA GLU A 220 -7.21 -24.79 28.31
C GLU A 220 -7.01 -23.67 29.33
N THR A 221 -7.37 -22.44 28.98
CA THR A 221 -7.28 -21.28 29.87
C THR A 221 -8.62 -21.12 30.57
N GLN A 222 -8.66 -21.42 31.89
CA GLN A 222 -9.88 -21.19 32.69
C GLN A 222 -10.27 -19.70 32.56
N PRO A 223 -11.54 -19.38 32.30
CA PRO A 223 -11.98 -18.00 32.33
C PRO A 223 -11.67 -17.42 33.70
N ASN A 224 -11.03 -16.24 33.71
CA ASN A 224 -10.89 -15.49 34.97
C ASN A 224 -12.27 -15.44 35.65
N PRO A 225 -12.37 -15.75 36.96
CA PRO A 225 -13.65 -15.64 37.65
C PRO A 225 -14.19 -14.22 37.39
N PRO A 226 -15.52 -14.07 37.16
CA PRO A 226 -16.10 -12.75 36.98
C PRO A 226 -15.68 -11.90 38.19
N CYS A 227 -15.21 -10.66 37.90
CA CYS A 227 -14.91 -9.71 38.96
C CYS A 227 -16.15 -9.65 39.86
N GLU A 228 -16.07 -10.18 41.08
CA GLU A 228 -17.14 -10.04 42.05
C GLU A 228 -17.32 -8.53 42.26
N GLY A 229 -18.45 -8.03 41.75
CA GLY A 229 -18.82 -6.63 41.94
C GLY A 229 -18.89 -6.37 43.44
N GLY A 230 -17.92 -5.59 43.94
CA GLY A 230 -17.98 -5.07 45.29
C GLY A 230 -19.27 -4.28 45.48
N ASN A 231 -20.08 -4.71 46.41
CA ASN A 231 -21.21 -3.97 46.96
C ASN A 231 -20.74 -2.65 47.58
#